data_2063d5b8e5a24ea75a7c7eb0ce32d5d2
#
_entry.id   2063d5b8e5a24ea75a7c7eb0ce32d5d2
#
_cell.length_a   1.000
_cell.length_b   1.000
_cell.length_c   1.000
_cell.angle_alpha   90.00
_cell.angle_beta   90.00
_cell.angle_gamma   90.00
#
_symmetry.space_group_name_H-M   'P 1'
#
loop_
_entity.id
_entity.type
_entity.pdbx_description
1 polymer ?
#
loop_
_entity_poly.entity_id
_entity_poly.type
_entity_poly.pdbx_seq_one_letter_code
_entity_poly.pdbx_strand_id
1 'polypeptide(L)'
;MMTTLRLQTSAILLAGSIFNGGGAMAQEGPGQGYARIANGAYSVVAEVRAKPGKEAELRAITLPLIELVRGDPANLVYFLQENRETPGHFIFYEIFANEADFEAHNAMPYVQEWFAKLPDLAEGGVKVMRMQVLAPAGN
;
A
#
# COMPACT_ATOMS: atom_id res chain seq x y z
N MET A 1 -1.41 72.70 38.42
CA MET A 1 -0.06 73.00 37.91
C MET A 1 0.83 71.84 38.12
N MET A 2 1.02 71.04 37.13
CA MET A 2 2.20 70.09 37.04
C MET A 2 2.16 69.42 35.68
N THR A 3 3.14 69.76 34.90
CA THR A 3 3.35 69.36 33.52
C THR A 3 3.89 67.93 33.47
N THR A 4 3.17 67.07 32.83
CA THR A 4 3.63 65.65 32.65
C THR A 4 4.35 65.52 31.32
N LEU A 5 5.62 65.18 31.42
CA LEU A 5 6.54 64.94 30.33
C LEU A 5 6.26 63.52 29.75
N ARG A 6 5.95 63.47 28.45
CA ARG A 6 5.81 62.20 27.72
C ARG A 6 7.17 61.74 27.20
N LEU A 7 7.65 60.63 27.69
CA LEU A 7 8.73 59.86 27.04
C LEU A 7 8.14 58.98 25.94
N GLN A 8 8.58 59.23 24.71
CA GLN A 8 8.35 58.31 23.59
C GLN A 8 9.57 57.39 23.51
N THR A 9 9.35 56.13 23.79
CA THR A 9 10.33 55.09 23.50
C THR A 9 10.00 54.46 22.14
N SER A 10 10.84 54.75 21.15
CA SER A 10 10.79 54.13 19.85
C SER A 10 11.38 52.69 19.95
N ALA A 11 10.54 51.70 19.80
CA ALA A 11 10.96 50.31 19.64
C ALA A 11 11.28 50.07 18.17
N ILE A 12 12.53 49.83 17.89
CA ILE A 12 12.99 49.36 16.58
C ILE A 12 12.67 47.86 16.50
N LEU A 13 11.69 47.48 15.68
CA LEU A 13 11.43 46.11 15.34
C LEU A 13 12.45 45.67 14.29
N LEU A 14 13.39 44.83 14.70
CA LEU A 14 14.26 44.10 13.78
C LEU A 14 13.45 42.91 13.22
N ALA A 15 12.96 43.02 12.00
CA ALA A 15 12.34 41.90 11.29
C ALA A 15 13.41 40.92 10.85
N GLY A 16 13.65 39.89 11.66
CA GLY A 16 14.43 38.76 11.28
C GLY A 16 13.61 37.87 10.35
N SER A 17 13.90 37.90 9.06
CA SER A 17 13.37 36.97 8.08
C SER A 17 14.02 35.60 8.31
N ILE A 18 13.33 34.72 9.02
CA ILE A 18 13.70 33.31 9.07
C ILE A 18 13.19 32.71 7.76
N PHE A 19 14.10 32.51 6.80
CA PHE A 19 13.86 31.66 5.65
C PHE A 19 13.76 30.21 6.17
N ASN A 20 12.55 29.78 6.49
CA ASN A 20 12.26 28.39 6.78
C ASN A 20 12.11 27.68 5.41
N GLY A 21 13.23 27.15 4.91
CA GLY A 21 13.28 26.30 3.74
C GLY A 21 12.64 24.93 4.02
N GLY A 22 11.37 24.92 4.38
CA GLY A 22 10.53 23.74 4.38
C GLY A 22 10.20 23.42 2.93
N GLY A 23 10.92 22.44 2.34
CA GLY A 23 10.49 21.86 1.08
C GLY A 23 9.04 21.43 1.23
N ALA A 24 8.14 22.10 0.53
CA ALA A 24 6.76 21.66 0.42
C ALA A 24 6.80 20.29 -0.22
N MET A 25 6.64 19.23 0.61
CA MET A 25 6.28 17.92 0.11
C MET A 25 4.95 18.13 -0.62
N ALA A 26 5.00 18.08 -1.94
CA ALA A 26 3.80 18.14 -2.75
C ALA A 26 2.90 17.00 -2.27
N GLN A 27 1.78 17.36 -1.66
CA GLN A 27 0.78 16.40 -1.22
C GLN A 27 0.20 15.80 -2.50
N GLU A 28 0.57 14.56 -2.78
CA GLU A 28 0.03 13.85 -3.94
C GLU A 28 -1.49 13.78 -3.77
N GLY A 29 -2.21 14.31 -4.75
CA GLY A 29 -3.67 14.24 -4.77
C GLY A 29 -4.16 12.79 -4.88
N PRO A 30 -5.43 12.52 -4.50
CA PRO A 30 -6.03 11.19 -4.64
C PRO A 30 -5.86 10.70 -6.08
N GLY A 31 -5.25 9.52 -6.25
CA GLY A 31 -5.02 8.89 -7.55
C GLY A 31 -3.66 9.14 -8.21
N GLN A 32 -2.83 10.07 -7.70
CA GLN A 32 -1.49 10.29 -8.28
C GLN A 32 -0.51 9.13 -8.02
N GLY A 33 -0.73 8.34 -6.98
CA GLY A 33 0.08 7.15 -6.71
C GLY A 33 0.04 6.12 -7.85
N TYR A 34 -1.08 6.01 -8.54
CA TYR A 34 -1.24 5.11 -9.68
C TYR A 34 -0.52 5.56 -10.95
N ALA A 35 -0.26 6.86 -11.10
CA ALA A 35 0.50 7.39 -12.23
C ALA A 35 1.96 6.91 -12.26
N ARG A 36 2.46 6.36 -11.15
CA ARG A 36 3.81 5.80 -11.05
C ARG A 36 3.89 4.35 -11.52
N ILE A 37 2.76 3.68 -11.70
CA ILE A 37 2.73 2.31 -12.20
C ILE A 37 2.96 2.34 -13.70
N ALA A 38 4.04 1.72 -14.14
CA ALA A 38 4.41 1.70 -15.55
C ALA A 38 3.39 0.92 -16.38
N ASN A 39 3.20 1.35 -17.63
CA ASN A 39 2.52 0.52 -18.61
C ASN A 39 3.28 -0.78 -18.79
N GLY A 40 2.58 -1.91 -18.79
CA GLY A 40 3.18 -3.24 -18.89
C GLY A 40 3.68 -3.81 -17.57
N ALA A 41 3.54 -3.10 -16.44
CA ALA A 41 3.83 -3.67 -15.11
C ALA A 41 3.08 -4.97 -14.91
N TYR A 42 3.72 -5.93 -14.24
CA TYR A 42 3.17 -7.26 -14.00
C TYR A 42 2.09 -7.21 -12.91
N SER A 43 0.88 -7.56 -13.27
CA SER A 43 -0.26 -7.54 -12.35
C SER A 43 -0.79 -8.94 -12.10
N VAL A 44 -1.23 -9.18 -10.87
CA VAL A 44 -1.79 -10.46 -10.46
C VAL A 44 -3.13 -10.22 -9.78
N VAL A 45 -4.12 -11.01 -10.18
CA VAL A 45 -5.31 -11.25 -9.37
C VAL A 45 -5.31 -12.71 -8.97
N ALA A 46 -5.29 -12.95 -7.67
CA ALA A 46 -5.35 -14.31 -7.16
C ALA A 46 -6.59 -14.48 -6.27
N GLU A 47 -7.16 -15.67 -6.24
CA GLU A 47 -8.25 -16.00 -5.34
C GLU A 47 -7.98 -17.28 -4.56
N VAL A 48 -8.47 -17.29 -3.32
CA VAL A 48 -8.50 -18.49 -2.47
C VAL A 48 -9.86 -18.57 -1.77
N ARG A 49 -10.39 -19.77 -1.64
CA ARG A 49 -11.67 -20.02 -0.98
C ARG A 49 -11.48 -20.99 0.18
N ALA A 50 -12.07 -20.69 1.31
CA ALA A 50 -12.08 -21.59 2.44
C ALA A 50 -12.89 -22.84 2.14
N LYS A 51 -12.44 -23.96 2.66
CA LYS A 51 -13.30 -25.14 2.83
C LYS A 51 -14.44 -24.83 3.79
N PRO A 52 -15.60 -25.50 3.66
CA PRO A 52 -16.70 -25.31 4.60
C PRO A 52 -16.25 -25.48 6.06
N GLY A 53 -16.55 -24.48 6.90
CA GLY A 53 -16.16 -24.45 8.32
C GLY A 53 -14.71 -24.01 8.59
N LYS A 54 -13.93 -23.65 7.56
CA LYS A 54 -12.54 -23.19 7.67
C LYS A 54 -12.35 -21.69 7.41
N GLU A 55 -13.44 -20.94 7.27
CA GLU A 55 -13.43 -19.52 6.92
C GLU A 55 -12.62 -18.69 7.92
N ALA A 56 -12.86 -18.92 9.21
CA ALA A 56 -12.16 -18.18 10.28
C ALA A 56 -10.68 -18.55 10.37
N GLU A 57 -10.34 -19.82 10.18
CA GLU A 57 -8.94 -20.30 10.21
C GLU A 57 -8.16 -19.75 9.00
N LEU A 58 -8.74 -19.83 7.79
CA LEU A 58 -8.12 -19.27 6.59
C LEU A 58 -7.92 -17.75 6.74
N ARG A 59 -8.93 -17.04 7.25
CA ARG A 59 -8.83 -15.61 7.53
C ARG A 59 -7.67 -15.30 8.49
N ALA A 60 -7.55 -16.05 9.57
CA ALA A 60 -6.54 -15.83 10.60
C ALA A 60 -5.10 -15.96 10.07
N ILE A 61 -4.85 -16.87 9.13
CA ILE A 61 -3.52 -17.03 8.52
C ILE A 61 -3.27 -16.07 7.35
N THR A 62 -4.34 -15.51 6.76
CA THR A 62 -4.24 -14.65 5.55
C THR A 62 -4.07 -13.18 5.92
N LEU A 63 -4.73 -12.70 6.96
CA LEU A 63 -4.65 -11.28 7.35
C LEU A 63 -3.22 -10.78 7.65
N PRO A 64 -2.33 -11.56 8.31
CA PRO A 64 -0.95 -11.11 8.54
C PRO A 64 -0.15 -10.83 7.27
N LEU A 65 -0.54 -11.39 6.12
CA LEU A 65 0.12 -11.11 4.85
C LEU A 65 0.06 -9.63 4.47
N ILE A 66 -0.95 -8.89 4.93
CA ILE A 66 -1.11 -7.46 4.59
C ILE A 66 0.14 -6.67 4.97
N GLU A 67 0.61 -6.82 6.20
CA GLU A 67 1.80 -6.08 6.66
C GLU A 67 3.09 -6.65 6.05
N LEU A 68 3.18 -7.96 5.92
CA LEU A 68 4.36 -8.63 5.36
C LEU A 68 4.57 -8.24 3.89
N VAL A 69 3.53 -8.29 3.07
CA VAL A 69 3.62 -7.96 1.64
C VAL A 69 3.83 -6.46 1.42
N ARG A 70 3.17 -5.61 2.21
CA ARG A 70 3.41 -4.15 2.15
C ARG A 70 4.82 -3.75 2.56
N GLY A 71 5.50 -4.58 3.34
CA GLY A 71 6.91 -4.43 3.68
C GLY A 71 7.88 -4.94 2.61
N ASP A 72 7.38 -5.65 1.59
CA ASP A 72 8.20 -6.16 0.49
C ASP A 72 8.45 -5.05 -0.55
N PRO A 73 9.70 -4.60 -0.75
CA PRO A 73 10.02 -3.54 -1.68
C PRO A 73 9.76 -3.92 -3.15
N ALA A 74 9.66 -5.21 -3.47
CA ALA A 74 9.33 -5.69 -4.82
C ALA A 74 7.84 -5.54 -5.15
N ASN A 75 6.96 -5.47 -4.13
CA ASN A 75 5.53 -5.28 -4.33
C ASN A 75 5.19 -3.79 -4.42
N LEU A 76 4.64 -3.35 -5.54
CA LEU A 76 4.27 -1.95 -5.77
C LEU A 76 2.86 -1.62 -5.27
N VAL A 77 1.95 -2.60 -5.34
CA VAL A 77 0.56 -2.48 -4.88
C VAL A 77 0.08 -3.80 -4.34
N TYR A 78 -0.53 -3.77 -3.17
CA TYR A 78 -1.15 -4.94 -2.55
C TYR A 78 -2.49 -4.59 -1.92
N PHE A 79 -3.53 -5.26 -2.38
CA PHE A 79 -4.84 -5.26 -1.75
C PHE A 79 -5.30 -6.68 -1.47
N LEU A 80 -5.56 -6.98 -0.21
CA LEU A 80 -6.29 -8.15 0.21
C LEU A 80 -7.76 -7.77 0.45
N GLN A 81 -8.66 -8.48 -0.19
CA GLN A 81 -10.09 -8.25 -0.13
C GLN A 81 -10.80 -9.54 0.25
N GLU A 82 -11.86 -9.44 1.04
CA GLU A 82 -12.74 -10.56 1.34
C GLU A 82 -14.12 -10.29 0.75
N ASN A 83 -14.69 -11.27 0.12
CA ASN A 83 -16.04 -11.19 -0.44
C ASN A 83 -17.05 -11.04 0.68
N ARG A 84 -17.86 -9.97 0.64
CA ARG A 84 -18.87 -9.67 1.66
C ARG A 84 -20.00 -10.69 1.72
N GLU A 85 -20.33 -11.30 0.59
CA GLU A 85 -21.42 -12.27 0.46
C GLU A 85 -20.96 -13.70 0.71
N THR A 86 -19.64 -13.95 0.64
CA THR A 86 -19.06 -15.28 0.80
C THR A 86 -17.84 -15.17 1.72
N PRO A 87 -18.02 -15.21 3.04
CA PRO A 87 -16.92 -15.23 4.00
C PRO A 87 -15.91 -16.34 3.69
N GLY A 88 -14.62 -16.08 3.88
CA GLY A 88 -13.56 -17.02 3.54
C GLY A 88 -13.19 -17.07 2.05
N HIS A 89 -13.81 -16.22 1.22
CA HIS A 89 -13.38 -16.02 -0.16
C HIS A 89 -12.55 -14.74 -0.25
N PHE A 90 -11.23 -14.90 -0.46
CA PHE A 90 -10.27 -13.81 -0.53
C PHE A 90 -9.79 -13.58 -1.95
N ILE A 91 -9.62 -12.29 -2.29
CA ILE A 91 -9.03 -11.83 -3.55
C ILE A 91 -7.80 -11.02 -3.21
N PHE A 92 -6.70 -11.34 -3.85
CA PHE A 92 -5.44 -10.62 -3.84
C PHE A 92 -5.34 -9.84 -5.14
N TYR A 93 -5.06 -8.55 -5.03
CA TYR A 93 -4.70 -7.71 -6.16
C TYR A 93 -3.29 -7.17 -5.93
N GLU A 94 -2.40 -7.51 -6.84
CA GLU A 94 -0.98 -7.23 -6.69
C GLU A 94 -0.40 -6.65 -7.96
N ILE A 95 0.58 -5.75 -7.81
CA ILE A 95 1.36 -5.22 -8.92
C ILE A 95 2.84 -5.28 -8.56
N PHE A 96 3.64 -5.76 -9.51
CA PHE A 96 5.09 -5.83 -9.46
C PHE A 96 5.66 -5.11 -10.68
N ALA A 97 6.92 -4.68 -10.63
CA ALA A 97 7.55 -4.06 -11.79
C ALA A 97 7.65 -5.03 -12.98
N ASN A 98 7.88 -6.32 -12.70
CA ASN A 98 8.05 -7.38 -13.68
C ASN A 98 7.73 -8.76 -13.07
N GLU A 99 7.75 -9.80 -13.90
CA GLU A 99 7.50 -11.18 -13.46
C GLU A 99 8.57 -11.71 -12.50
N ALA A 100 9.83 -11.32 -12.66
CA ALA A 100 10.90 -11.78 -11.78
C ALA A 100 10.71 -11.30 -10.34
N ASP A 101 10.19 -10.09 -10.13
CA ASP A 101 9.84 -9.57 -8.81
C ASP A 101 8.67 -10.35 -8.19
N PHE A 102 7.67 -10.74 -8.99
CA PHE A 102 6.59 -11.61 -8.55
C PHE A 102 7.10 -12.99 -8.13
N GLU A 103 7.98 -13.61 -8.91
CA GLU A 103 8.55 -14.91 -8.56
C GLU A 103 9.43 -14.84 -7.31
N ALA A 104 10.20 -13.75 -7.14
CA ALA A 104 10.97 -13.50 -5.93
C ALA A 104 10.06 -13.34 -4.70
N HIS A 105 8.94 -12.62 -4.84
CA HIS A 105 7.92 -12.49 -3.81
C HIS A 105 7.35 -13.87 -3.42
N ASN A 106 6.97 -14.68 -4.39
CA ASN A 106 6.46 -16.03 -4.13
C ASN A 106 7.46 -16.93 -3.40
N ALA A 107 8.75 -16.72 -3.59
CA ALA A 107 9.81 -17.46 -2.90
C ALA A 107 10.06 -17.00 -1.45
N MET A 108 9.43 -15.91 -1.01
CA MET A 108 9.60 -15.42 0.37
C MET A 108 9.09 -16.44 1.39
N PRO A 109 9.81 -16.65 2.51
CA PRO A 109 9.46 -17.67 3.51
C PRO A 109 8.02 -17.56 4.00
N TYR A 110 7.54 -16.35 4.29
CA TYR A 110 6.17 -16.15 4.78
C TYR A 110 5.09 -16.52 3.76
N VAL A 111 5.38 -16.35 2.45
CA VAL A 111 4.48 -16.77 1.37
C VAL A 111 4.44 -18.30 1.29
N GLN A 112 5.60 -18.93 1.34
CA GLN A 112 5.72 -20.38 1.31
C GLN A 112 5.06 -21.03 2.54
N GLU A 113 5.20 -20.44 3.72
CA GLU A 113 4.53 -20.90 4.95
C GLU A 113 3.01 -20.78 4.85
N TRP A 114 2.51 -19.72 4.22
CA TRP A 114 1.08 -19.56 3.97
C TRP A 114 0.58 -20.62 2.98
N PHE A 115 1.26 -20.83 1.85
CA PHE A 115 0.91 -21.87 0.88
C PHE A 115 0.87 -23.27 1.51
N ALA A 116 1.82 -23.58 2.40
CA ALA A 116 1.89 -24.88 3.06
C ALA A 116 0.67 -25.20 3.93
N LYS A 117 -0.07 -24.20 4.39
CA LYS A 117 -1.29 -24.37 5.21
C LYS A 117 -2.57 -24.53 4.37
N LEU A 118 -2.54 -24.14 3.09
CA LEU A 118 -3.74 -24.13 2.25
C LEU A 118 -4.37 -25.51 1.99
N PRO A 119 -3.63 -26.62 1.85
CA PRO A 119 -4.24 -27.92 1.65
C PRO A 119 -5.28 -28.33 2.69
N ASP A 120 -5.12 -27.85 3.93
CA ASP A 120 -6.05 -28.13 5.03
C ASP A 120 -7.22 -27.14 5.09
N LEU A 121 -7.04 -25.93 4.56
CA LEU A 121 -7.94 -24.80 4.79
C LEU A 121 -8.70 -24.34 3.54
N ALA A 122 -8.13 -24.54 2.35
CA ALA A 122 -8.66 -23.97 1.11
C ALA A 122 -9.15 -25.03 0.13
N GLU A 123 -10.19 -24.68 -0.61
CA GLU A 123 -10.69 -25.49 -1.74
C GLU A 123 -9.87 -25.19 -3.00
N GLY A 124 -9.26 -26.23 -3.57
CA GLY A 124 -8.58 -26.15 -4.87
C GLY A 124 -7.33 -25.26 -4.91
N GLY A 125 -6.82 -24.83 -3.74
CA GLY A 125 -5.64 -23.99 -3.66
C GLY A 125 -5.90 -22.55 -4.14
N VAL A 126 -4.83 -21.88 -4.61
CA VAL A 126 -4.90 -20.50 -5.13
C VAL A 126 -5.06 -20.54 -6.65
N LYS A 127 -6.05 -19.82 -7.16
CA LYS A 127 -6.20 -19.56 -8.60
C LYS A 127 -5.58 -18.21 -8.92
N VAL A 128 -4.67 -18.19 -9.88
CA VAL A 128 -3.89 -17.00 -10.23
C VAL A 128 -4.18 -16.59 -11.66
N MET A 129 -4.57 -15.32 -11.84
CA MET A 129 -4.63 -14.65 -13.14
C MET A 129 -3.43 -13.71 -13.27
N ARG A 130 -2.59 -13.96 -14.29
CA ARG A 130 -1.44 -13.12 -14.62
C ARG A 130 -1.85 -12.12 -15.68
N MET A 131 -1.60 -10.86 -15.44
CA MET A 131 -2.04 -9.76 -16.29
C MET A 131 -0.94 -8.71 -16.39
N GLN A 132 -1.16 -7.72 -17.22
CA GLN A 132 -0.32 -6.53 -17.30
C GLN A 132 -1.15 -5.29 -17.06
N VAL A 133 -0.55 -4.30 -16.44
CA VAL A 133 -1.18 -2.98 -16.29
C VAL A 133 -1.22 -2.29 -17.63
N LEU A 134 -2.40 -1.81 -18.02
CA LEU A 134 -2.58 -0.93 -19.16
C LEU A 134 -2.64 0.52 -18.64
N ALA A 135 -1.69 1.33 -19.03
CA ALA A 135 -1.67 2.74 -18.75
C ALA A 135 -1.74 3.53 -20.07
N PRO A 136 -2.27 4.77 -20.05
CA PRO A 136 -2.19 5.61 -21.23
C PRO A 136 -0.74 5.72 -21.69
N ALA A 137 -0.53 5.74 -23.01
CA ALA A 137 0.79 6.06 -23.57
C ALA A 137 1.21 7.41 -22.98
N GLY A 138 2.37 7.44 -22.29
CA GLY A 138 2.88 8.68 -21.73
C GLY A 138 3.00 9.75 -22.82
N ASN A 139 2.56 10.96 -22.50
CA ASN A 139 2.80 12.14 -23.33
C ASN A 139 4.29 12.50 -23.29
#